data_6308c2427b15409f158d48525eaca526
#
_entry.id   6308c2427b15409f158d48525eaca526
#
_cell.length_a   1.000
_cell.length_b   1.000
_cell.length_c   1.000
_cell.angle_alpha   90.00
_cell.angle_beta   90.00
_cell.angle_gamma   90.00
#
_symmetry.space_group_name_H-M   'P 1'
#
loop_
_entity.id
_entity.type
_entity.pdbx_description
1 polymer ?
#
loop_
_entity_poly.entity_id
_entity_poly.type
_entity_poly.pdbx_seq_one_letter_code
_entity_poly.pdbx_strand_id
1 'polypeptide(L)'
;HGALVPTGSQWQETGWQTSFPDPQAKRLIDVALRNNRDLRMAVLNVEAARAQYNVTDAGRYPQVNGSSGANYKGDLQGQQSTSKSYEVGLNLSYELDFFGKLKNMSEADRQNFFASQAAQRAAQIVVVTNVSQAYFNQRRLTAQLAIAKETLQNYQQSYAFVEQQLVTGSTNVLALEQARG
;
A
#
# COMPACT_ATOMS: atom_id res chain seq x y z
N HIS A 1 -8.38 -13.50 -13.96
CA HIS A 1 -8.05 -12.08 -13.68
C HIS A 1 -7.06 -12.05 -12.53
N GLY A 2 -5.76 -12.23 -12.86
CA GLY A 2 -4.66 -12.16 -11.90
C GLY A 2 -4.43 -10.71 -11.51
N ALA A 3 -4.79 -10.36 -10.29
CA ALA A 3 -4.33 -9.13 -9.69
C ALA A 3 -2.80 -9.17 -9.69
N LEU A 4 -2.17 -8.25 -10.41
CA LEU A 4 -0.73 -8.04 -10.38
C LEU A 4 -0.35 -7.72 -8.92
N VAL A 5 0.12 -8.72 -8.21
CA VAL A 5 0.78 -8.52 -6.92
C VAL A 5 2.04 -7.73 -7.24
N PRO A 6 2.26 -6.55 -6.66
CA PRO A 6 3.49 -5.80 -6.87
C PRO A 6 4.65 -6.73 -6.51
N THR A 7 5.46 -7.06 -7.51
CA THR A 7 6.66 -7.88 -7.32
C THR A 7 7.57 -7.16 -6.33
N GLY A 8 8.13 -7.89 -5.36
CA GLY A 8 8.87 -7.37 -4.21
C GLY A 8 10.03 -6.39 -4.48
N SER A 9 10.36 -6.14 -5.75
CA SER A 9 11.40 -5.19 -6.16
C SER A 9 11.02 -3.71 -5.95
N GLN A 10 9.73 -3.36 -5.97
CA GLN A 10 9.30 -1.96 -5.76
C GLN A 10 9.43 -1.49 -4.31
N TRP A 11 9.55 -2.41 -3.37
CA TRP A 11 9.64 -2.11 -1.93
C TRP A 11 11.08 -1.94 -1.43
N GLN A 12 12.06 -2.31 -2.25
CA GLN A 12 13.49 -2.26 -1.91
C GLN A 12 14.08 -0.85 -1.91
N GLU A 13 13.44 0.09 -2.60
CA GLU A 13 13.97 1.45 -2.77
C GLU A 13 13.89 2.34 -1.51
N THR A 14 13.16 1.96 -0.48
CA THR A 14 12.98 2.79 0.74
C THR A 14 14.07 2.61 1.80
N GLY A 15 14.98 1.66 1.64
CA GLY A 15 16.11 1.45 2.58
C GLY A 15 15.70 1.01 4.00
N TRP A 16 14.41 0.79 4.27
CA TRP A 16 13.92 0.42 5.61
C TRP A 16 14.50 -0.90 6.12
N GLN A 17 14.85 -1.81 5.21
CA GLN A 17 15.40 -3.13 5.55
C GLN A 17 16.76 -3.04 6.26
N THR A 18 17.53 -2.01 5.98
CA THR A 18 18.82 -1.74 6.64
C THR A 18 18.66 -1.04 7.99
N SER A 19 17.54 -0.32 8.18
CA SER A 19 17.27 0.46 9.38
C SER A 19 16.83 -0.37 10.59
N PHE A 20 16.32 -1.59 10.36
CA PHE A 20 15.84 -2.48 11.44
C PHE A 20 16.75 -3.71 11.56
N PRO A 21 17.45 -3.89 12.69
CA PRO A 21 18.28 -5.08 12.91
C PRO A 21 17.46 -6.33 13.25
N ASP A 22 16.24 -6.16 13.79
CA ASP A 22 15.40 -7.26 14.27
C ASP A 22 14.68 -7.99 13.09
N PRO A 23 14.94 -9.30 12.89
CA PRO A 23 14.32 -10.08 11.81
C PRO A 23 12.80 -10.19 11.92
N GLN A 24 12.24 -10.18 13.16
CA GLN A 24 10.80 -10.25 13.38
C GLN A 24 10.12 -8.94 12.95
N ALA A 25 10.72 -7.80 13.30
CA ALA A 25 10.26 -6.51 12.84
C ALA A 25 10.22 -6.43 11.31
N LYS A 26 11.31 -6.86 10.65
CA LYS A 26 11.38 -6.92 9.18
C LYS A 26 10.26 -7.75 8.57
N ARG A 27 10.01 -8.93 9.11
CA ARG A 27 8.96 -9.83 8.61
C ARG A 27 7.57 -9.21 8.76
N LEU A 28 7.28 -8.58 9.89
CA LEU A 28 5.99 -7.91 10.12
C LEU A 28 5.78 -6.73 9.18
N ILE A 29 6.81 -5.92 8.96
CA ILE A 29 6.77 -4.81 8.01
C ILE A 29 6.52 -5.33 6.59
N ASP A 30 7.22 -6.39 6.15
CA ASP A 30 7.03 -6.98 4.81
C ASP A 30 5.60 -7.49 4.61
N VAL A 31 5.04 -8.21 5.59
CA VAL A 31 3.65 -8.67 5.55
C VAL A 31 2.67 -7.49 5.49
N ALA A 32 2.91 -6.45 6.29
CA ALA A 32 2.05 -5.26 6.29
C ALA A 32 2.09 -4.52 4.94
N LEU A 33 3.27 -4.33 4.37
CA LEU A 33 3.42 -3.68 3.05
C LEU A 33 2.70 -4.45 1.94
N ARG A 34 2.74 -5.78 1.97
CA ARG A 34 2.05 -6.61 0.96
C ARG A 34 0.52 -6.62 1.10
N ASN A 35 -0.01 -6.47 2.31
CA ASN A 35 -1.43 -6.64 2.57
C ASN A 35 -2.16 -5.32 2.87
N ASN A 36 -1.47 -4.19 2.95
CA ASN A 36 -2.09 -2.90 3.23
C ASN A 36 -2.92 -2.43 2.03
N ARG A 37 -4.21 -2.16 2.27
CA ARG A 37 -5.16 -1.74 1.22
C ARG A 37 -4.89 -0.32 0.73
N ASP A 38 -4.54 0.59 1.62
CA ASP A 38 -4.27 1.99 1.26
C ASP A 38 -3.04 2.09 0.37
N LEU A 39 -2.03 1.26 0.66
CA LEU A 39 -0.85 1.17 -0.17
C LEU A 39 -1.15 0.59 -1.55
N ARG A 40 -2.05 -0.41 -1.65
CA ARG A 40 -2.55 -0.90 -2.94
C ARG A 40 -3.27 0.17 -3.73
N MET A 41 -4.11 0.98 -3.08
CA MET A 41 -4.78 2.12 -3.72
C MET A 41 -3.76 3.15 -4.23
N ALA A 42 -2.73 3.45 -3.45
CA ALA A 42 -1.67 4.35 -3.89
C ALA A 42 -0.93 3.84 -5.14
N VAL A 43 -0.65 2.53 -5.21
CA VAL A 43 -0.05 1.90 -6.42
C VAL A 43 -0.96 2.04 -7.62
N LEU A 44 -2.26 1.73 -7.48
CA LEU A 44 -3.23 1.85 -8.57
C LEU A 44 -3.38 3.31 -9.05
N ASN A 45 -3.32 4.27 -8.14
CA ASN A 45 -3.33 5.70 -8.50
C ASN A 45 -2.09 6.09 -9.32
N VAL A 46 -0.92 5.53 -9.01
CA VAL A 46 0.30 5.74 -9.83
C VAL A 46 0.11 5.16 -11.22
N GLU A 47 -0.44 3.96 -11.35
CA GLU A 47 -0.70 3.32 -12.64
C GLU A 47 -1.73 4.12 -13.47
N ALA A 48 -2.81 4.61 -12.83
CA ALA A 48 -3.80 5.45 -13.48
C ALA A 48 -3.20 6.78 -13.98
N ALA A 49 -2.42 7.45 -13.15
CA ALA A 49 -1.75 8.70 -13.53
C ALA A 49 -0.74 8.48 -14.66
N ARG A 50 -0.03 7.35 -14.66
CA ARG A 50 0.88 6.96 -15.75
C ARG A 50 0.14 6.71 -17.05
N ALA A 51 -0.99 5.99 -16.98
CA ALA A 51 -1.81 5.72 -18.16
C ALA A 51 -2.37 7.02 -18.74
N GLN A 52 -2.86 7.92 -17.90
CA GLN A 52 -3.36 9.24 -18.31
C GLN A 52 -2.26 10.07 -19.01
N TYR A 53 -1.07 10.14 -18.44
CA TYR A 53 0.06 10.80 -19.05
C TYR A 53 0.37 10.22 -20.45
N ASN A 54 0.41 8.90 -20.58
CA ASN A 54 0.68 8.24 -21.86
C ASN A 54 -0.39 8.54 -22.92
N VAL A 55 -1.68 8.58 -22.51
CA VAL A 55 -2.79 8.95 -23.42
C VAL A 55 -2.66 10.40 -23.88
N THR A 56 -2.39 11.31 -22.97
CA THR A 56 -2.28 12.75 -23.29
C THR A 56 -1.05 13.01 -24.15
N ASP A 57 0.08 12.37 -23.87
CA ASP A 57 1.30 12.50 -24.67
C ASP A 57 1.14 11.88 -26.06
N ALA A 58 0.42 10.76 -26.20
CA ALA A 58 0.11 10.16 -27.50
C ALA A 58 -0.72 11.08 -28.40
N GLY A 59 -1.58 11.93 -27.82
CA GLY A 59 -2.36 12.93 -28.56
C GLY A 59 -1.53 14.00 -29.26
N ARG A 60 -0.25 14.13 -28.95
CA ARG A 60 0.68 15.04 -29.61
C ARG A 60 1.15 14.54 -30.99
N TYR A 61 0.91 13.27 -31.28
CA TYR A 61 1.29 12.66 -32.55
C TYR A 61 0.11 12.58 -33.51
N PRO A 62 0.34 12.62 -34.85
CA PRO A 62 -0.70 12.43 -35.84
C PRO A 62 -1.42 11.09 -35.67
N GLN A 63 -2.76 11.13 -35.67
CA GLN A 63 -3.57 9.93 -35.58
C GLN A 63 -4.04 9.52 -36.99
N VAL A 64 -3.79 8.27 -37.35
CA VAL A 64 -4.26 7.67 -38.59
C VAL A 64 -5.35 6.65 -38.26
N ASN A 65 -6.57 6.95 -38.68
CA ASN A 65 -7.71 6.06 -38.51
C ASN A 65 -8.11 5.43 -39.85
N GLY A 66 -8.07 4.11 -39.92
CA GLY A 66 -8.60 3.34 -41.06
C GLY A 66 -10.02 2.93 -40.79
N SER A 67 -10.93 3.23 -41.69
CA SER A 67 -12.28 2.73 -41.66
C SER A 67 -12.57 1.85 -42.87
N SER A 68 -13.18 0.67 -42.67
CA SER A 68 -13.68 -0.18 -43.73
C SER A 68 -15.14 -0.49 -43.44
N GLY A 69 -16.02 -0.22 -44.41
CA GLY A 69 -17.41 -0.52 -44.31
C GLY A 69 -17.88 -1.35 -45.52
N ALA A 70 -18.69 -2.37 -45.28
CA ALA A 70 -19.41 -3.10 -46.32
C ALA A 70 -20.91 -2.94 -46.05
N ASN A 71 -21.63 -2.33 -47.00
CA ASN A 71 -23.07 -2.20 -46.93
C ASN A 71 -23.72 -3.13 -47.96
N TYR A 72 -24.60 -3.97 -47.48
CA TYR A 72 -25.44 -4.85 -48.29
C TYR A 72 -26.90 -4.44 -48.12
N LYS A 73 -27.53 -3.95 -49.20
CA LYS A 73 -28.97 -3.68 -49.24
C LYS A 73 -29.63 -4.69 -50.19
N GLY A 74 -30.40 -5.61 -49.63
CA GLY A 74 -31.27 -6.51 -50.38
C GLY A 74 -32.71 -6.09 -50.17
N ASP A 75 -33.49 -6.05 -51.25
CA ASP A 75 -34.93 -5.79 -51.17
C ASP A 75 -35.68 -7.14 -51.02
N LEU A 76 -36.52 -7.23 -49.99
CA LEU A 76 -37.33 -8.41 -49.67
C LEU A 76 -38.58 -8.55 -50.56
N GLN A 77 -38.81 -7.61 -51.50
CA GLN A 77 -40.02 -7.58 -52.36
C GLN A 77 -39.79 -7.90 -53.84
N GLY A 78 -38.76 -8.64 -54.14
CA GLY A 78 -38.75 -9.41 -55.45
C GLY A 78 -38.38 -8.60 -56.68
N GLN A 79 -37.92 -7.35 -56.61
CA GLN A 79 -37.34 -6.66 -57.78
C GLN A 79 -35.82 -6.59 -57.62
N GLN A 80 -35.12 -7.14 -58.57
CA GLN A 80 -33.69 -7.31 -58.64
C GLN A 80 -32.92 -5.96 -58.63
N SER A 81 -32.62 -5.43 -57.48
CA SER A 81 -31.46 -4.51 -57.36
C SER A 81 -30.71 -4.77 -56.06
N THR A 82 -29.74 -5.66 -56.14
CA THR A 82 -28.82 -5.88 -55.07
C THR A 82 -27.69 -4.86 -55.18
N SER A 83 -27.66 -3.90 -54.30
CA SER A 83 -26.55 -2.94 -54.25
C SER A 83 -25.52 -3.38 -53.19
N LYS A 84 -24.31 -3.61 -53.64
CA LYS A 84 -23.16 -3.87 -52.78
C LYS A 84 -22.24 -2.66 -52.88
N SER A 85 -22.04 -1.98 -51.77
CA SER A 85 -21.04 -0.90 -51.67
C SER A 85 -19.96 -1.25 -50.65
N TYR A 86 -18.74 -1.14 -51.07
CA TYR A 86 -17.55 -1.26 -50.20
C TYR A 86 -16.93 0.13 -50.08
N GLU A 87 -16.75 0.56 -48.86
CA GLU A 87 -16.14 1.83 -48.56
C GLU A 87 -14.88 1.60 -47.73
N VAL A 88 -13.73 2.09 -48.22
CA VAL A 88 -12.47 2.06 -47.51
C VAL A 88 -12.02 3.51 -47.40
N GLY A 89 -11.95 4.01 -46.17
CA GLY A 89 -11.52 5.37 -45.86
C GLY A 89 -10.28 5.37 -44.97
N LEU A 90 -9.31 6.22 -45.31
CA LEU A 90 -8.20 6.57 -44.44
C LEU A 90 -8.43 8.02 -43.97
N ASN A 91 -8.52 8.21 -42.66
CA ASN A 91 -8.68 9.53 -42.09
C ASN A 91 -7.42 9.87 -41.28
N LEU A 92 -6.72 10.91 -41.71
CA LEU A 92 -5.57 11.46 -41.02
C LEU A 92 -6.02 12.71 -40.27
N SER A 93 -6.06 12.64 -38.95
CA SER A 93 -6.33 13.80 -38.09
C SER A 93 -5.07 14.17 -37.34
N TYR A 94 -4.70 15.44 -37.47
CA TYR A 94 -3.59 16.05 -36.73
C TYR A 94 -4.05 17.39 -36.20
N GLU A 95 -4.09 17.53 -34.88
CA GLU A 95 -4.36 18.81 -34.23
C GLU A 95 -3.04 19.57 -34.13
N LEU A 96 -2.91 20.65 -34.89
CA LEU A 96 -1.78 21.55 -34.77
C LEU A 96 -1.87 22.29 -33.43
N ASP A 97 -0.95 22.01 -32.52
CA ASP A 97 -0.88 22.61 -31.19
C ASP A 97 -0.32 24.06 -31.28
N PHE A 98 -1.08 24.96 -31.89
CA PHE A 98 -0.69 26.36 -32.11
C PHE A 98 -0.39 27.14 -30.81
N PHE A 99 -0.92 26.69 -29.67
CA PHE A 99 -0.81 27.36 -28.38
C PHE A 99 -0.08 26.54 -27.32
N GLY A 100 0.51 25.43 -27.68
CA GLY A 100 1.14 24.52 -26.72
C GLY A 100 0.16 23.85 -25.74
N LYS A 101 -1.14 23.80 -26.08
CA LYS A 101 -2.17 23.22 -25.21
C LYS A 101 -1.89 21.76 -24.86
N LEU A 102 -1.67 20.91 -25.89
CA LEU A 102 -1.38 19.48 -25.70
C LEU A 102 -0.07 19.27 -24.97
N LYS A 103 0.95 20.09 -25.27
CA LYS A 103 2.22 20.06 -24.55
C LYS A 103 2.06 20.39 -23.07
N ASN A 104 1.28 21.44 -22.76
CA ASN A 104 1.06 21.85 -21.37
C ASN A 104 0.19 20.83 -20.61
N MET A 105 -0.80 20.21 -21.25
CA MET A 105 -1.59 19.13 -20.66
C MET A 105 -0.71 17.89 -20.37
N SER A 106 0.14 17.51 -21.31
CA SER A 106 1.09 16.39 -21.11
C SER A 106 2.06 16.69 -19.97
N GLU A 107 2.57 17.91 -19.83
CA GLU A 107 3.43 18.29 -18.71
C GLU A 107 2.68 18.28 -17.37
N ALA A 108 1.41 18.74 -17.34
CA ALA A 108 0.58 18.67 -16.14
C ALA A 108 0.32 17.22 -15.69
N ASP A 109 0.00 16.33 -16.63
CA ASP A 109 -0.22 14.91 -16.34
C ASP A 109 1.09 14.21 -15.91
N ARG A 110 2.23 14.62 -16.46
CA ARG A 110 3.54 14.18 -16.01
C ARG A 110 3.82 14.60 -14.56
N GLN A 111 3.51 15.83 -14.18
CA GLN A 111 3.65 16.28 -12.79
C GLN A 111 2.70 15.55 -11.86
N ASN A 112 1.45 15.27 -12.28
CA ASN A 112 0.51 14.43 -11.53
C ASN A 112 1.04 13.00 -11.33
N PHE A 113 1.68 12.43 -12.33
CA PHE A 113 2.33 11.14 -12.19
C PHE A 113 3.46 11.16 -11.15
N PHE A 114 4.33 12.16 -11.16
CA PHE A 114 5.36 12.30 -10.13
C PHE A 114 4.79 12.55 -8.73
N ALA A 115 3.74 13.36 -8.63
CA ALA A 115 3.04 13.58 -7.37
C ALA A 115 2.44 12.28 -6.81
N SER A 116 1.83 11.45 -7.66
CA SER A 116 1.29 10.15 -7.24
C SER A 116 2.37 9.17 -6.78
N GLN A 117 3.55 9.17 -7.42
CA GLN A 117 4.70 8.39 -6.96
C GLN A 117 5.21 8.86 -5.58
N ALA A 118 5.26 10.17 -5.36
CA ALA A 118 5.64 10.72 -4.07
C ALA A 118 4.62 10.33 -2.96
N ALA A 119 3.33 10.38 -3.28
CA ALA A 119 2.26 9.93 -2.37
C ALA A 119 2.36 8.44 -2.05
N GLN A 120 2.69 7.59 -3.01
CA GLN A 120 2.94 6.17 -2.78
C GLN A 120 4.11 5.94 -1.82
N ARG A 121 5.22 6.65 -2.00
CA ARG A 121 6.39 6.57 -1.10
C ARG A 121 6.03 7.03 0.32
N ALA A 122 5.26 8.11 0.45
CA ALA A 122 4.79 8.58 1.73
C ALA A 122 3.90 7.54 2.43
N ALA A 123 2.97 6.91 1.71
CA ALA A 123 2.13 5.83 2.24
C ALA A 123 2.97 4.63 2.73
N GLN A 124 4.03 4.27 2.01
CA GLN A 124 4.97 3.23 2.46
C GLN A 124 5.62 3.58 3.80
N ILE A 125 6.15 4.80 3.91
CA ILE A 125 6.82 5.26 5.14
C ILE A 125 5.84 5.22 6.32
N VAL A 126 4.60 5.63 6.13
CA VAL A 126 3.55 5.58 7.16
C VAL A 126 3.30 4.14 7.62
N VAL A 127 3.17 3.19 6.70
CA VAL A 127 2.97 1.77 7.04
C VAL A 127 4.17 1.23 7.83
N VAL A 128 5.39 1.46 7.37
CA VAL A 128 6.61 1.03 8.05
C VAL A 128 6.69 1.61 9.46
N THR A 129 6.42 2.90 9.60
CA THR A 129 6.47 3.61 10.89
C THR A 129 5.43 3.05 11.87
N ASN A 130 4.19 2.90 11.44
CA ASN A 130 3.10 2.40 12.29
C ASN A 130 3.36 0.97 12.78
N VAL A 131 3.79 0.07 11.89
CA VAL A 131 4.13 -1.31 12.24
C VAL A 131 5.31 -1.36 13.21
N SER A 132 6.34 -0.55 12.97
CA SER A 132 7.51 -0.48 13.83
C SER A 132 7.16 0.01 15.22
N GLN A 133 6.38 1.08 15.33
CA GLN A 133 5.91 1.61 16.61
C GLN A 133 5.07 0.58 17.39
N ALA A 134 4.14 -0.10 16.72
CA ALA A 134 3.33 -1.14 17.34
C ALA A 134 4.18 -2.30 17.85
N TYR A 135 5.14 -2.75 17.05
CA TYR A 135 6.06 -3.83 17.42
C TYR A 135 6.91 -3.48 18.64
N PHE A 136 7.56 -2.32 18.64
CA PHE A 136 8.39 -1.91 19.79
C PHE A 136 7.58 -1.63 21.04
N ASN A 137 6.35 -1.09 20.90
CA ASN A 137 5.44 -0.93 22.02
C ASN A 137 5.05 -2.28 22.62
N GLN A 138 4.74 -3.26 21.80
CA GLN A 138 4.47 -4.63 22.26
C GLN A 138 5.67 -5.21 23.02
N ARG A 139 6.89 -5.07 22.49
CA ARG A 139 8.12 -5.54 23.15
C ARG A 139 8.31 -4.88 24.50
N ARG A 140 8.11 -3.56 24.58
CA ARG A 140 8.17 -2.79 25.83
C ARG A 140 7.17 -3.31 26.87
N LEU A 141 5.90 -3.49 26.46
CA LEU A 141 4.86 -4.00 27.38
C LEU A 141 5.15 -5.43 27.84
N THR A 142 5.68 -6.27 26.96
CA THR A 142 6.07 -7.64 27.32
C THR A 142 7.21 -7.64 28.35
N ALA A 143 8.20 -6.77 28.19
CA ALA A 143 9.29 -6.62 29.16
C ALA A 143 8.77 -6.08 30.52
N GLN A 144 7.88 -5.10 30.51
CA GLN A 144 7.24 -4.59 31.73
C GLN A 144 6.45 -5.67 32.46
N LEU A 145 5.70 -6.50 31.70
CA LEU A 145 4.95 -7.62 32.28
C LEU A 145 5.90 -8.66 32.91
N ALA A 146 7.04 -8.94 32.29
CA ALA A 146 8.03 -9.86 32.85
C ALA A 146 8.57 -9.35 34.19
N ILE A 147 8.95 -8.05 34.24
CA ILE A 147 9.42 -7.40 35.47
C ILE A 147 8.33 -7.40 36.57
N ALA A 148 7.08 -7.10 36.20
CA ALA A 148 5.99 -7.11 37.17
C ALA A 148 5.75 -8.53 37.75
N LYS A 149 5.83 -9.56 36.92
CA LYS A 149 5.72 -10.97 37.37
C LYS A 149 6.87 -11.36 38.32
N GLU A 150 8.09 -10.98 37.98
CA GLU A 150 9.25 -11.22 38.83
C GLU A 150 9.11 -10.50 40.18
N THR A 151 8.67 -9.24 40.14
CA THR A 151 8.43 -8.44 41.35
C THR A 151 7.35 -9.10 42.24
N LEU A 152 6.24 -9.54 41.62
CA LEU A 152 5.18 -10.26 42.36
C LEU A 152 5.72 -11.54 43.01
N GLN A 153 6.50 -12.30 42.28
CA GLN A 153 7.11 -13.54 42.80
C GLN A 153 8.03 -13.24 44.00
N ASN A 154 8.83 -12.19 43.92
CA ASN A 154 9.69 -11.77 45.01
C ASN A 154 8.90 -11.33 46.27
N TYR A 155 7.79 -10.62 46.08
CA TYR A 155 6.91 -10.25 47.21
C TYR A 155 6.23 -11.48 47.82
N GLN A 156 5.78 -12.42 47.00
CA GLN A 156 5.19 -13.67 47.50
C GLN A 156 6.19 -14.51 48.31
N GLN A 157 7.45 -14.57 47.87
CA GLN A 157 8.52 -15.24 48.63
C GLN A 157 8.82 -14.53 49.96
N SER A 158 8.88 -13.21 49.94
CA SER A 158 9.09 -12.41 51.15
C SER A 158 7.95 -12.59 52.16
N TYR A 159 6.71 -12.57 51.67
CA TYR A 159 5.53 -12.82 52.49
C TYR A 159 5.58 -14.21 53.14
N ALA A 160 5.81 -15.25 52.34
CA ALA A 160 5.92 -16.64 52.84
C ALA A 160 7.02 -16.80 53.90
N PHE A 161 8.16 -16.10 53.72
CA PHE A 161 9.22 -16.09 54.71
C PHE A 161 8.80 -15.42 56.03
N VAL A 162 8.14 -14.26 56.01
CA VAL A 162 7.62 -13.56 57.20
C VAL A 162 6.52 -14.40 57.88
N GLU A 163 5.66 -15.07 57.13
CA GLU A 163 4.62 -15.99 57.64
C GLU A 163 5.27 -17.14 58.39
N GLN A 164 6.33 -17.76 57.85
CA GLN A 164 7.10 -18.80 58.52
C GLN A 164 7.74 -18.32 59.81
N GLN A 165 8.31 -17.10 59.81
CA GLN A 165 8.86 -16.48 61.00
C GLN A 165 7.81 -16.22 62.10
N LEU A 166 6.58 -15.88 61.73
CA LEU A 166 5.49 -15.71 62.66
C LEU A 166 5.14 -17.06 63.35
N VAL A 167 5.06 -18.14 62.58
CA VAL A 167 4.81 -19.50 63.10
C VAL A 167 5.89 -19.96 64.09
N THR A 168 7.15 -19.57 63.84
CA THR A 168 8.28 -19.90 64.75
C THR A 168 8.48 -18.92 65.92
N GLY A 169 7.61 -17.91 66.04
CA GLY A 169 7.65 -16.93 67.12
C GLY A 169 8.78 -15.89 66.98
N SER A 170 9.39 -15.81 65.82
CA SER A 170 10.53 -14.91 65.52
C SER A 170 10.11 -13.52 65.03
N THR A 171 8.81 -13.28 64.77
CA THR A 171 8.24 -12.02 64.30
C THR A 171 6.83 -11.82 64.89
N ASN A 172 6.18 -10.67 64.59
CA ASN A 172 4.85 -10.36 65.06
C ASN A 172 3.87 -10.16 63.91
N VAL A 173 2.55 -10.12 64.23
CA VAL A 173 1.46 -9.99 63.27
C VAL A 173 1.55 -8.69 62.46
N LEU A 174 2.10 -7.62 63.06
CA LEU A 174 2.27 -6.34 62.36
C LEU A 174 3.25 -6.47 61.16
N ALA A 175 4.35 -7.20 61.37
CA ALA A 175 5.31 -7.46 60.30
C ALA A 175 4.71 -8.32 59.14
N LEU A 176 3.82 -9.25 59.47
CA LEU A 176 3.10 -10.04 58.46
C LEU A 176 2.16 -9.16 57.62
N GLU A 177 1.38 -8.29 58.27
CA GLU A 177 0.47 -7.39 57.58
C GLU A 177 1.23 -6.35 56.73
N GLN A 178 2.37 -5.88 57.17
CA GLN A 178 3.27 -5.01 56.34
C GLN A 178 3.83 -5.75 55.14
N ALA A 179 4.11 -7.05 55.21
CA ALA A 179 4.61 -7.84 54.08
C ALA A 179 3.49 -8.20 53.10
N ARG A 180 2.25 -8.17 53.54
CA ARG A 180 1.07 -8.43 52.75
C ARG A 180 0.67 -7.25 51.85
N GLY A 181 0.86 -6.00 52.30
CA GLY A 181 0.50 -4.75 51.64
C GLY A 181 1.19 -4.47 50.38
#